data_b2239efeb33a51a2694e7fe2a193d7b3
#
_entry.id   b2239efeb33a51a2694e7fe2a193d7b3
#
_cell.length_a   1.000
_cell.length_b   1.000
_cell.length_c   1.000
_cell.angle_alpha   90.00
_cell.angle_beta   90.00
_cell.angle_gamma   90.00
#
_symmetry.space_group_name_H-M   'P 1'
#
loop_
_entity.id
_entity.type
_entity.pdbx_description
1 polymer ?
#
loop_
_entity_poly.entity_id
_entity_poly.type
_entity_poly.pdbx_seq_one_letter_code
_entity_poly.pdbx_strand_id
1 'polypeptide(L)'
;MNPLHTLFCCKTAASLFLATCMVAIGCLKEANAQNNLADRKTAFANQLSGLIQIDGSLDDGAWINIPVSQDFQELSPQPGTKPQFDTEVRFAYDDAAFYIGARMWDDAPDSILHQLSERDRMANTDEFGIWFST
;
A
#
# COMPACT_ATOMS: atom_id res chain seq x y z
N MET A 1 -5.58 63.74 48.86
CA MET A 1 -5.26 63.62 47.43
C MET A 1 -4.80 62.17 47.21
N ASN A 2 -5.72 61.26 46.81
CA ASN A 2 -5.42 59.86 46.51
C ASN A 2 -5.34 59.67 44.99
N PRO A 3 -4.30 59.04 44.43
CA PRO A 3 -4.35 58.61 43.05
C PRO A 3 -5.05 57.31 42.89
N LEU A 4 -6.07 57.25 42.03
CA LEU A 4 -6.75 56.06 41.58
C LEU A 4 -5.75 55.14 40.81
N HIS A 5 -5.55 53.96 41.33
CA HIS A 5 -4.91 52.88 40.57
C HIS A 5 -5.95 52.21 39.68
N THR A 6 -5.86 52.44 38.40
CA THR A 6 -6.64 51.70 37.39
C THR A 6 -6.04 50.32 37.21
N LEU A 7 -6.72 49.31 37.76
CA LEU A 7 -6.44 47.92 37.45
C LEU A 7 -6.97 47.61 36.03
N PHE A 8 -6.07 47.62 35.05
CA PHE A 8 -6.35 47.12 33.69
C PHE A 8 -6.37 45.58 33.75
N CYS A 9 -7.55 45.00 33.68
CA CYS A 9 -7.73 43.56 33.65
C CYS A 9 -7.26 42.98 32.33
N CYS A 10 -6.11 42.33 32.36
CA CYS A 10 -5.53 41.58 31.22
C CYS A 10 -6.27 40.28 30.98
N LYS A 11 -7.60 40.35 30.69
CA LYS A 11 -8.40 39.14 30.33
C LYS A 11 -8.43 38.84 28.83
N THR A 12 -7.96 39.73 27.98
CA THR A 12 -8.00 39.57 26.54
C THR A 12 -6.79 38.81 25.95
N ALA A 13 -5.62 38.85 26.62
CA ALA A 13 -4.44 38.16 26.14
C ALA A 13 -4.49 36.63 26.25
N ALA A 14 -5.14 36.11 27.29
CA ALA A 14 -5.28 34.66 27.50
C ALA A 14 -6.20 34.02 26.46
N SER A 15 -7.26 34.74 26.04
CA SER A 15 -8.21 34.21 25.05
C SER A 15 -7.61 34.15 23.63
N LEU A 16 -6.75 35.13 23.28
CA LEU A 16 -6.05 35.11 21.98
C LEU A 16 -5.00 34.01 21.91
N PHE A 17 -4.30 33.74 23.03
CA PHE A 17 -3.30 32.65 23.06
C PHE A 17 -3.94 31.26 22.96
N LEU A 18 -5.13 31.06 23.52
CA LEU A 18 -5.85 29.80 23.41
C LEU A 18 -6.36 29.58 21.98
N ALA A 19 -6.84 30.61 21.30
CA ALA A 19 -7.31 30.50 19.93
C ALA A 19 -6.18 30.20 18.93
N THR A 20 -5.00 30.83 19.09
CA THR A 20 -3.82 30.55 18.25
C THR A 20 -3.26 29.14 18.51
N CYS A 21 -3.31 28.63 19.74
CA CYS A 21 -2.86 27.29 20.05
C CYS A 21 -3.80 26.21 19.46
N MET A 22 -5.12 26.44 19.42
CA MET A 22 -6.08 25.53 18.81
C MET A 22 -5.91 25.45 17.28
N VAL A 23 -5.59 26.55 16.60
CA VAL A 23 -5.31 26.55 15.15
C VAL A 23 -4.01 25.82 14.84
N ALA A 24 -2.98 25.96 15.67
CA ALA A 24 -1.71 25.23 15.50
C ALA A 24 -1.85 23.71 15.68
N ILE A 25 -2.71 23.25 16.61
CA ILE A 25 -2.97 21.83 16.83
C ILE A 25 -3.79 21.23 15.67
N GLY A 26 -4.67 22.02 15.04
CA GLY A 26 -5.42 21.60 13.84
C GLY A 26 -4.50 21.38 12.62
N CYS A 27 -3.53 22.27 12.39
CA CYS A 27 -2.56 22.13 11.31
C CYS A 27 -1.60 20.92 11.47
N LEU A 28 -1.31 20.53 12.72
CA LEU A 28 -0.43 19.37 12.95
C LEU A 28 -1.09 18.03 12.62
N LYS A 29 -2.43 17.96 12.58
CA LYS A 29 -3.14 16.73 12.18
C LYS A 29 -3.17 16.53 10.67
N GLU A 30 -3.15 17.58 9.88
CA GLU A 30 -3.11 17.47 8.42
C GLU A 30 -1.71 17.09 7.90
N ALA A 31 -0.64 17.47 8.60
CA ALA A 31 0.73 17.11 8.20
C ALA A 31 1.02 15.60 8.33
N ASN A 32 0.31 14.87 9.21
CA ASN A 32 0.49 13.42 9.36
C ASN A 32 -0.23 12.61 8.28
N ALA A 33 -1.23 13.15 7.59
CA ALA A 33 -1.91 12.45 6.49
C ALA A 33 -1.06 12.38 5.22
N GLN A 34 -0.14 13.33 5.02
CA GLN A 34 0.74 13.37 3.84
C GLN A 34 1.95 12.43 3.95
N ASN A 35 2.39 12.09 5.16
CA ASN A 35 3.53 11.19 5.35
C ASN A 35 3.24 9.72 5.00
N ASN A 36 1.97 9.30 4.96
CA ASN A 36 1.60 7.94 4.55
C ASN A 36 1.67 7.71 3.04
N LEU A 37 1.81 8.75 2.21
CA LEU A 37 2.01 8.61 0.77
C LEU A 37 3.47 8.34 0.40
N ALA A 38 4.43 8.75 1.23
CA ALA A 38 5.85 8.58 0.98
C ALA A 38 6.35 7.13 1.19
N ASP A 39 5.59 6.29 1.89
CA ASP A 39 5.96 4.91 2.21
C ASP A 39 5.25 3.87 1.31
N ARG A 40 4.61 4.31 0.24
CA ARG A 40 4.00 3.39 -0.72
C ARG A 40 5.06 2.77 -1.61
N LYS A 41 5.14 1.45 -1.60
CA LYS A 41 5.99 0.71 -2.54
C LYS A 41 5.52 0.98 -3.98
N THR A 42 6.46 1.18 -4.87
CA THR A 42 6.21 1.42 -6.29
C THR A 42 6.62 0.18 -7.07
N ALA A 43 5.72 -0.33 -7.89
CA ALA A 43 6.01 -1.34 -8.89
C ALA A 43 6.07 -0.71 -10.28
N PHE A 44 6.94 -1.24 -11.13
CA PHE A 44 7.11 -0.74 -12.50
C PHE A 44 6.58 -1.77 -13.49
N ALA A 45 5.76 -1.32 -14.42
CA ALA A 45 5.37 -2.11 -15.57
C ALA A 45 6.22 -1.70 -16.78
N ASN A 46 6.82 -2.68 -17.45
CA ASN A 46 7.66 -2.45 -18.62
C ASN A 46 6.94 -2.92 -19.89
N GLN A 47 7.24 -2.24 -20.98
CA GLN A 47 6.75 -2.68 -22.29
C GLN A 47 7.41 -4.01 -22.67
N LEU A 48 6.62 -4.93 -23.18
CA LEU A 48 7.08 -6.23 -23.63
C LEU A 48 7.99 -6.11 -24.84
N SER A 49 9.06 -6.89 -24.87
CA SER A 49 9.98 -7.02 -25.99
C SER A 49 9.90 -8.39 -26.68
N GLY A 50 8.77 -9.07 -26.58
CA GLY A 50 8.55 -10.41 -27.15
C GLY A 50 7.15 -10.92 -26.87
N LEU A 51 6.88 -12.16 -27.28
CA LEU A 51 5.60 -12.81 -27.03
C LEU A 51 5.61 -13.46 -25.64
N ILE A 52 4.48 -13.38 -24.96
CA ILE A 52 4.18 -14.13 -23.75
C ILE A 52 3.16 -15.20 -24.08
N GLN A 53 3.41 -16.41 -23.62
CA GLN A 53 2.47 -17.51 -23.65
C GLN A 53 1.76 -17.59 -22.28
N ILE A 54 0.43 -17.57 -22.28
CA ILE A 54 -0.36 -17.65 -21.04
C ILE A 54 -0.60 -19.13 -20.70
N ASP A 55 0.42 -19.78 -20.17
CA ASP A 55 0.39 -21.21 -19.82
C ASP A 55 0.67 -21.50 -18.34
N GLY A 56 0.83 -20.44 -17.53
CA GLY A 56 1.17 -20.55 -16.11
C GLY A 56 2.67 -20.63 -15.83
N SER A 57 3.53 -20.58 -16.86
CA SER A 57 4.98 -20.50 -16.71
C SER A 57 5.48 -19.06 -16.90
N LEU A 58 6.60 -18.71 -16.25
CA LEU A 58 7.28 -17.43 -16.43
C LEU A 58 8.66 -17.62 -17.05
N ASP A 59 8.80 -18.62 -17.94
CA ASP A 59 10.06 -18.98 -18.60
C ASP A 59 10.22 -18.34 -19.99
N ASP A 60 9.20 -17.67 -20.51
CA ASP A 60 9.33 -16.90 -21.75
C ASP A 60 10.42 -15.84 -21.65
N GLY A 61 11.21 -15.69 -22.73
CA GLY A 61 12.27 -14.70 -22.80
C GLY A 61 11.81 -13.26 -22.57
N ALA A 62 10.52 -12.98 -22.82
CA ALA A 62 9.92 -11.67 -22.58
C ALA A 62 9.91 -11.27 -21.10
N TRP A 63 9.87 -12.22 -20.16
CA TRP A 63 9.90 -11.96 -18.73
C TRP A 63 11.30 -11.63 -18.18
N ILE A 64 12.37 -11.99 -18.87
CA ILE A 64 13.75 -11.89 -18.36
C ILE A 64 14.11 -10.43 -18.01
N ASN A 65 13.65 -9.48 -18.80
CA ASN A 65 13.98 -8.05 -18.62
C ASN A 65 12.93 -7.28 -17.84
N ILE A 66 11.89 -7.95 -17.34
CA ILE A 66 10.84 -7.31 -16.54
C ILE A 66 11.28 -7.27 -15.08
N PRO A 67 11.31 -6.06 -14.46
CA PRO A 67 11.68 -5.92 -13.06
C PRO A 67 10.78 -6.75 -12.14
N VAL A 68 11.39 -7.37 -11.15
CA VAL A 68 10.68 -8.14 -10.13
C VAL A 68 10.27 -7.20 -9.00
N SER A 69 9.00 -7.19 -8.65
CA SER A 69 8.50 -6.60 -7.41
C SER A 69 8.54 -7.66 -6.32
N GLN A 70 9.27 -7.36 -5.27
CA GLN A 70 9.50 -8.21 -4.08
C GLN A 70 9.20 -7.43 -2.81
N ASP A 71 9.63 -7.95 -1.68
CA ASP A 71 9.47 -7.34 -0.36
C ASP A 71 8.01 -7.14 0.05
N PHE A 72 7.16 -8.10 -0.29
CA PHE A 72 5.81 -8.14 0.23
C PHE A 72 5.82 -8.22 1.75
N GLN A 73 4.78 -7.71 2.36
CA GLN A 73 4.60 -7.72 3.80
C GLN A 73 3.36 -8.51 4.16
N GLU A 74 3.47 -9.22 5.26
CA GLU A 74 2.33 -9.92 5.82
C GLU A 74 1.25 -8.92 6.27
N LEU A 75 0.01 -9.22 5.97
CA LEU A 75 -1.13 -8.43 6.41
C LEU A 75 -1.73 -8.99 7.72
N SER A 76 -1.65 -10.31 7.89
CA SER A 76 -2.14 -11.05 9.05
C SER A 76 -1.38 -12.37 9.14
N PRO A 77 -1.04 -12.90 10.34
CA PRO A 77 -1.38 -12.40 11.68
C PRO A 77 -0.47 -11.27 12.19
N GLN A 78 0.66 -10.99 11.54
CA GLN A 78 1.64 -10.00 12.00
C GLN A 78 1.90 -8.91 10.95
N PRO A 79 1.05 -7.87 10.87
CA PRO A 79 1.16 -6.85 9.84
C PRO A 79 2.54 -6.21 9.79
N GLY A 80 3.08 -6.07 8.56
CA GLY A 80 4.35 -5.41 8.31
C GLY A 80 5.58 -6.30 8.47
N THR A 81 5.44 -7.56 8.88
CA THR A 81 6.55 -8.51 8.94
C THR A 81 6.84 -9.13 7.57
N LYS A 82 7.99 -9.78 7.44
CA LYS A 82 8.31 -10.56 6.24
C LYS A 82 7.40 -11.79 6.19
N PRO A 83 6.78 -12.09 5.04
CA PRO A 83 6.02 -13.33 4.85
C PRO A 83 6.88 -14.57 5.04
N GLN A 84 6.26 -15.68 5.42
CA GLN A 84 6.94 -16.96 5.56
C GLN A 84 7.51 -17.43 4.22
N PHE A 85 6.77 -17.23 3.13
CA PHE A 85 7.17 -17.60 1.78
C PHE A 85 7.37 -16.37 0.90
N ASP A 86 8.37 -16.42 0.04
CA ASP A 86 8.67 -15.32 -0.86
C ASP A 86 7.65 -15.28 -2.02
N THR A 87 7.32 -14.08 -2.44
CA THR A 87 6.47 -13.83 -3.60
C THR A 87 7.19 -12.87 -4.53
N GLU A 88 7.15 -13.17 -5.81
CA GLU A 88 7.67 -12.34 -6.89
C GLU A 88 6.55 -11.98 -7.85
N VAL A 89 6.43 -10.71 -8.19
CA VAL A 89 5.45 -10.25 -9.18
C VAL A 89 6.13 -9.39 -10.23
N ARG A 90 5.81 -9.64 -11.48
CA ARG A 90 6.26 -8.85 -12.64
C ARG A 90 5.08 -8.24 -13.34
N PHE A 91 5.25 -6.99 -13.78
CA PHE A 91 4.22 -6.25 -14.49
C PHE A 91 4.75 -5.86 -15.86
N ALA A 92 4.02 -6.22 -16.90
CA ALA A 92 4.35 -5.91 -18.27
C ALA A 92 3.13 -5.42 -19.03
N TYR A 93 3.33 -4.76 -20.16
CA TYR A 93 2.24 -4.34 -21.03
C TYR A 93 2.68 -4.32 -22.50
N ASP A 94 1.70 -4.43 -23.37
CA ASP A 94 1.83 -4.13 -24.79
C ASP A 94 0.66 -3.27 -25.27
N ASP A 95 0.48 -3.12 -26.57
CA ASP A 95 -0.60 -2.31 -27.13
C ASP A 95 -1.99 -2.95 -26.94
N ALA A 96 -2.05 -4.23 -26.57
CA ALA A 96 -3.29 -5.00 -26.48
C ALA A 96 -3.69 -5.31 -25.02
N ALA A 97 -2.72 -5.51 -24.12
CA ALA A 97 -2.98 -6.02 -22.79
C ALA A 97 -1.96 -5.60 -21.73
N PHE A 98 -2.38 -5.74 -20.47
CA PHE A 98 -1.53 -5.66 -19.29
C PHE A 98 -1.34 -7.08 -18.74
N TYR A 99 -0.08 -7.47 -18.56
CA TYR A 99 0.31 -8.81 -18.14
C TYR A 99 0.86 -8.78 -16.73
N ILE A 100 0.47 -9.78 -15.95
CA ILE A 100 0.93 -9.94 -14.58
C ILE A 100 1.44 -11.36 -14.43
N GLY A 101 2.72 -11.48 -14.11
CA GLY A 101 3.35 -12.75 -13.79
C GLY A 101 3.65 -12.81 -12.30
N ALA A 102 3.06 -13.76 -11.60
CA ALA A 102 3.31 -13.98 -10.17
C ALA A 102 3.92 -15.36 -9.94
N ARG A 103 4.94 -15.41 -9.09
CA ARG A 103 5.51 -16.65 -8.55
C ARG A 103 5.45 -16.59 -7.04
N MET A 104 4.74 -17.52 -6.45
CA MET A 104 4.62 -17.68 -5.01
C MET A 104 5.30 -19.00 -4.63
N TRP A 105 6.23 -18.91 -3.70
CA TRP A 105 6.97 -20.07 -3.23
C TRP A 105 6.21 -20.73 -2.09
N ASP A 106 6.23 -22.05 -2.05
CA ASP A 106 5.67 -22.86 -0.98
C ASP A 106 6.54 -24.11 -0.78
N ASP A 107 6.87 -24.42 0.47
CA ASP A 107 7.67 -25.59 0.83
C ASP A 107 6.84 -26.88 0.82
N ALA A 108 5.49 -26.75 0.81
CA ALA A 108 4.55 -27.87 0.87
C ALA A 108 3.44 -27.72 -0.19
N PRO A 109 3.77 -27.76 -1.50
CA PRO A 109 2.80 -27.52 -2.57
C PRO A 109 1.60 -28.48 -2.54
N ASP A 110 1.76 -29.66 -1.95
CA ASP A 110 0.66 -30.61 -1.78
C ASP A 110 -0.38 -30.17 -0.72
N SER A 111 -0.04 -29.17 0.10
CA SER A 111 -0.94 -28.59 1.10
C SER A 111 -1.74 -27.39 0.61
N ILE A 112 -1.48 -26.93 -0.59
CA ILE A 112 -2.20 -25.80 -1.20
C ILE A 112 -3.68 -26.16 -1.29
N LEU A 113 -4.50 -25.34 -0.62
CA LEU A 113 -5.95 -25.55 -0.62
C LEU A 113 -6.53 -25.14 -1.98
N HIS A 114 -7.16 -26.09 -2.64
CA HIS A 114 -7.91 -25.84 -3.88
C HIS A 114 -9.30 -26.43 -3.74
N GLN A 115 -10.28 -25.57 -3.75
CA GLN A 115 -11.68 -25.93 -3.60
C GLN A 115 -12.50 -25.35 -4.75
N LEU A 116 -13.35 -26.15 -5.36
CA LEU A 116 -14.34 -25.65 -6.29
C LEU A 116 -15.42 -24.89 -5.51
N SER A 117 -15.68 -23.68 -5.93
CA SER A 117 -16.74 -22.83 -5.38
C SER A 117 -17.71 -22.39 -6.47
N GLU A 118 -18.88 -21.95 -6.07
CA GLU A 118 -19.81 -21.30 -6.97
C GLU A 118 -19.23 -19.96 -7.46
N ARG A 119 -19.67 -19.49 -8.62
CA ARG A 119 -19.28 -18.18 -9.15
C ARG A 119 -19.59 -17.12 -8.11
N ASP A 120 -18.67 -16.17 -7.95
CA ASP A 120 -18.76 -15.01 -7.04
C ASP A 120 -18.78 -15.36 -5.54
N ARG A 121 -18.39 -16.58 -5.17
CA ARG A 121 -18.16 -16.99 -3.78
C ARG A 121 -16.69 -17.34 -3.59
N MET A 122 -16.06 -16.61 -2.67
CA MET A 122 -14.70 -16.97 -2.22
C MET A 122 -14.77 -18.27 -1.44
N ALA A 123 -13.99 -19.26 -1.85
CA ALA A 123 -13.79 -20.49 -1.08
C ALA A 123 -12.69 -20.29 -0.04
N ASN A 124 -12.51 -21.25 0.86
CA ASN A 124 -11.34 -21.28 1.73
C ASN A 124 -10.16 -21.89 0.95
N THR A 125 -9.52 -21.06 0.13
CA THR A 125 -8.41 -21.44 -0.76
C THR A 125 -7.31 -20.40 -0.66
N ASP A 126 -6.12 -20.74 -1.14
CA ASP A 126 -5.06 -19.77 -1.38
C ASP A 126 -5.44 -18.91 -2.58
N GLU A 127 -5.28 -17.58 -2.42
CA GLU A 127 -5.75 -16.62 -3.42
C GLU A 127 -4.64 -15.63 -3.77
N PHE A 128 -4.58 -15.29 -5.05
CA PHE A 128 -3.80 -14.16 -5.54
C PHE A 128 -4.75 -13.13 -6.16
N GLY A 129 -4.71 -11.89 -5.67
CA GLY A 129 -5.60 -10.85 -6.13
C GLY A 129 -4.88 -9.52 -6.38
N ILE A 130 -5.34 -8.78 -7.40
CA ILE A 130 -4.88 -7.43 -7.71
C ILE A 130 -6.08 -6.51 -7.84
N TRP A 131 -6.01 -5.38 -7.17
CA TRP A 131 -7.07 -4.36 -7.22
C TRP A 131 -6.55 -3.13 -7.93
N PHE A 132 -7.30 -2.66 -8.91
CA PHE A 132 -7.04 -1.41 -9.60
C PHE A 132 -8.00 -0.34 -9.07
N SER A 133 -7.44 0.82 -8.70
CA SER A 133 -8.22 2.01 -8.39
C SER A 133 -8.19 2.92 -9.61
N THR A 134 -9.36 3.27 -10.11
CA THR A 134 -9.56 4.22 -11.22
C THR A 134 -9.99 5.58 -10.68
#